data_92ade2787fd7e9879076122bcb87b3ee
#
_entry.id   92ade2787fd7e9879076122bcb87b3ee
#
_cell.length_a   1.000
_cell.length_b   1.000
_cell.length_c   1.000
_cell.angle_alpha   90.00
_cell.angle_beta   90.00
_cell.angle_gamma   90.00
#
_symmetry.space_group_name_H-M   'P 1'
#
loop_
_entity.id
_entity.type
_entity.pdbx_description
1 polymer ?
#
loop_
_entity_poly.entity_id
_entity_poly.type
_entity_poly.pdbx_seq_one_letter_code
_entity_poly.pdbx_strand_id
1 'polypeptide(L)'
;MTASSSDACDPHAEARMASNAHLPAARMAEVVREYGPYPGAPAVHGVSHDGDRVWAATAAGLLAIDPASGEVQRTLPCAADAGTAFDGRHLYQIGDSQIQKIDPQSGRVVGTIPAPSGQGSDSGLTWAEGSLWVGQYRDRRIVQIDPETGAVRRTIESNRFVTGVTWVDGELWHGTWEGDESELRRVDPADGAVIERLALPANVGVSGLESDGAGLFYCGGGNSGKVRAVRRPKQA
;
A
#
# COMPACT_ATOMS: atom_id res chain seq x y z
N MET A 1 -43.20 26.67 -2.11
CA MET A 1 -42.81 25.34 -1.69
C MET A 1 -41.29 25.32 -1.66
N THR A 2 -40.72 25.46 -0.48
CA THR A 2 -39.32 25.65 -0.20
C THR A 2 -38.70 24.26 0.02
N ALA A 3 -37.74 23.89 -0.82
CA ALA A 3 -36.90 22.70 -0.60
C ALA A 3 -35.83 23.07 0.42
N SER A 4 -35.85 22.43 1.57
CA SER A 4 -34.84 22.48 2.60
C SER A 4 -33.73 21.49 2.20
N SER A 5 -32.54 21.98 1.84
CA SER A 5 -31.33 21.18 1.78
C SER A 5 -30.78 21.07 3.18
N SER A 6 -30.94 19.90 3.78
CA SER A 6 -30.19 19.54 5.01
C SER A 6 -28.74 19.22 4.63
N ASP A 7 -27.84 20.19 4.78
CA ASP A 7 -26.40 19.94 4.87
C ASP A 7 -26.15 19.09 6.12
N ALA A 8 -26.04 17.79 5.96
CA ALA A 8 -25.56 16.90 7.01
C ALA A 8 -24.07 17.20 7.18
N CYS A 9 -23.74 17.92 8.26
CA CYS A 9 -22.35 18.15 8.68
C CYS A 9 -21.72 16.78 8.96
N ASP A 10 -20.69 16.41 8.20
CA ASP A 10 -19.93 15.17 8.42
C ASP A 10 -19.10 15.34 9.71
N PRO A 11 -19.44 14.65 10.82
CA PRO A 11 -18.71 14.79 12.08
C PRO A 11 -17.24 14.37 11.99
N HIS A 12 -16.85 13.65 10.93
CA HIS A 12 -15.47 13.26 10.67
C HIS A 12 -14.67 14.37 9.95
N ALA A 13 -15.34 15.37 9.35
CA ALA A 13 -14.66 16.46 8.65
C ALA A 13 -13.92 17.39 9.64
N GLU A 14 -14.53 17.69 10.78
CA GLU A 14 -13.89 18.52 11.83
C GLU A 14 -12.70 17.81 12.49
N ALA A 15 -12.82 16.50 12.75
CA ALA A 15 -11.72 15.69 13.27
C ALA A 15 -10.54 15.63 12.29
N ARG A 16 -10.82 15.55 10.96
CA ARG A 16 -9.80 15.59 9.90
C ARG A 16 -9.11 16.96 9.80
N MET A 17 -9.82 18.06 9.99
CA MET A 17 -9.23 19.41 9.99
C MET A 17 -8.34 19.64 11.22
N ALA A 18 -8.74 19.16 12.39
CA ALA A 18 -7.94 19.25 13.61
C ALA A 18 -6.63 18.44 13.51
N SER A 19 -6.65 17.29 12.82
CA SER A 19 -5.46 16.45 12.58
C SER A 19 -4.41 17.11 11.68
N ASN A 20 -4.77 18.11 10.86
CA ASN A 20 -3.83 18.82 9.98
C ASN A 20 -3.03 19.92 10.69
N ALA A 21 -3.43 20.36 11.87
CA ALA A 21 -2.86 21.54 12.53
C ALA A 21 -1.41 21.35 13.04
N HIS A 22 -0.91 20.10 13.15
CA HIS A 22 0.41 19.78 13.72
C HIS A 22 1.16 18.69 12.94
N LEU A 23 1.02 18.63 11.62
CA LEU A 23 1.80 17.68 10.83
C LEU A 23 3.30 18.01 10.89
N PRO A 24 4.17 17.01 11.08
CA PRO A 24 5.61 17.23 10.98
C PRO A 24 6.01 17.73 9.60
N ALA A 25 7.07 18.51 9.51
CA ALA A 25 7.59 18.98 8.23
C ALA A 25 7.95 17.77 7.35
N ALA A 26 7.55 17.81 6.07
CA ALA A 26 7.92 16.78 5.13
C ALA A 26 9.39 16.94 4.71
N ARG A 27 10.13 15.83 4.68
CA ARG A 27 11.45 15.74 4.04
C ARG A 27 11.29 15.20 2.62
N MET A 28 12.17 15.59 1.70
CA MET A 28 12.17 15.00 0.36
C MET A 28 12.61 13.53 0.43
N ALA A 29 11.87 12.66 -0.21
CA ALA A 29 12.21 11.25 -0.38
C ALA A 29 13.42 11.11 -1.32
N GLU A 30 14.37 10.27 -0.96
CA GLU A 30 15.51 9.92 -1.83
C GLU A 30 15.12 8.69 -2.66
N VAL A 31 14.77 8.91 -3.93
CA VAL A 31 14.57 7.83 -4.90
C VAL A 31 15.95 7.37 -5.37
N VAL A 32 16.37 6.17 -4.96
CA VAL A 32 17.71 5.65 -5.26
C VAL A 32 17.74 4.85 -6.56
N ARG A 33 16.59 4.31 -6.99
CA ARG A 33 16.47 3.53 -8.22
C ARG A 33 15.03 3.50 -8.73
N GLU A 34 14.89 3.41 -10.05
CA GLU A 34 13.63 3.11 -10.75
C GLU A 34 13.78 1.82 -11.56
N TYR A 35 12.72 1.03 -11.62
CA TYR A 35 12.58 -0.20 -12.38
C TYR A 35 11.41 -0.08 -13.35
N GLY A 36 11.52 -0.69 -14.53
CA GLY A 36 10.49 -0.63 -15.56
C GLY A 36 10.52 0.68 -16.38
N PRO A 37 9.44 1.04 -17.11
CA PRO A 37 8.18 0.30 -17.18
C PRO A 37 8.35 -1.08 -17.82
N TYR A 38 7.47 -2.03 -17.44
CA TYR A 38 7.56 -3.40 -17.91
C TYR A 38 6.66 -3.63 -19.11
N PRO A 39 7.10 -4.38 -20.15
CA PRO A 39 6.28 -4.72 -21.30
C PRO A 39 4.98 -5.44 -20.88
N GLY A 40 3.84 -4.97 -21.40
CA GLY A 40 2.53 -5.55 -21.06
C GLY A 40 1.99 -5.20 -19.68
N ALA A 41 2.70 -4.38 -18.89
CA ALA A 41 2.30 -3.94 -17.57
C ALA A 41 2.34 -2.40 -17.47
N PRO A 42 1.38 -1.69 -18.08
CA PRO A 42 1.37 -0.22 -18.14
C PRO A 42 1.16 0.45 -16.78
N ALA A 43 0.68 -0.30 -15.79
CA ALA A 43 0.47 0.19 -14.44
C ALA A 43 0.97 -0.84 -13.40
N VAL A 44 1.44 -0.32 -12.25
CA VAL A 44 1.74 -1.10 -11.05
C VAL A 44 0.73 -0.70 -9.98
N HIS A 45 -0.01 -1.68 -9.48
CA HIS A 45 -1.12 -1.49 -8.52
C HIS A 45 -0.71 -1.71 -7.07
N GLY A 46 0.29 -2.55 -6.84
CA GLY A 46 0.81 -2.89 -5.51
C GLY A 46 2.23 -3.44 -5.60
N VAL A 47 2.93 -3.45 -4.48
CA VAL A 47 4.27 -4.06 -4.36
C VAL A 47 4.41 -4.79 -3.05
N SER A 48 5.20 -5.88 -3.04
CA SER A 48 5.70 -6.56 -1.85
C SER A 48 7.13 -7.05 -2.04
N HIS A 49 7.75 -7.57 -0.99
CA HIS A 49 9.11 -8.09 -1.00
C HIS A 49 9.15 -9.43 -0.27
N ASP A 50 9.78 -10.44 -0.85
CA ASP A 50 9.85 -11.80 -0.28
C ASP A 50 11.19 -12.14 0.39
N GLY A 51 12.06 -11.15 0.55
CA GLY A 51 13.42 -11.29 1.03
C GLY A 51 14.46 -11.27 -0.10
N ASP A 52 14.07 -11.75 -1.29
CA ASP A 52 14.97 -11.84 -2.45
C ASP A 52 14.47 -10.98 -3.62
N ARG A 53 13.15 -10.88 -3.81
CA ARG A 53 12.50 -10.28 -4.99
C ARG A 53 11.48 -9.24 -4.58
N VAL A 54 11.31 -8.27 -5.46
CA VAL A 54 10.17 -7.36 -5.43
C VAL A 54 9.05 -7.95 -6.29
N TRP A 55 7.89 -8.09 -5.71
CA TRP A 55 6.68 -8.50 -6.40
C TRP A 55 5.85 -7.27 -6.76
N ALA A 56 5.52 -7.12 -8.03
CA ALA A 56 4.70 -6.01 -8.52
C ALA A 56 3.37 -6.54 -9.05
N ALA A 57 2.27 -6.04 -8.50
CA ALA A 57 0.92 -6.33 -8.96
C ALA A 57 0.62 -5.50 -10.22
N THR A 58 0.24 -6.18 -11.30
CA THR A 58 -0.04 -5.57 -12.61
C THR A 58 -1.22 -6.24 -13.29
N ALA A 59 -1.71 -5.68 -14.38
CA ALA A 59 -2.75 -6.31 -15.18
C ALA A 59 -2.34 -7.69 -15.77
N ALA A 60 -1.04 -7.98 -15.86
CA ALA A 60 -0.52 -9.28 -16.29
C ALA A 60 -0.42 -10.31 -15.15
N GLY A 61 -0.72 -9.90 -13.92
CA GLY A 61 -0.53 -10.66 -12.68
C GLY A 61 0.61 -10.13 -11.84
N LEU A 62 1.23 -10.98 -11.02
CA LEU A 62 2.36 -10.64 -10.17
C LEU A 62 3.68 -10.86 -10.91
N LEU A 63 4.46 -9.80 -11.07
CA LEU A 63 5.81 -9.83 -11.61
C LEU A 63 6.82 -9.99 -10.48
N ALA A 64 7.65 -11.02 -10.51
CA ALA A 64 8.80 -11.18 -9.64
C ALA A 64 10.02 -10.48 -10.27
N ILE A 65 10.50 -9.43 -9.64
CA ILE A 65 11.57 -8.56 -10.14
C ILE A 65 12.80 -8.76 -9.27
N ASP A 66 13.93 -8.98 -9.90
CA ASP A 66 15.24 -8.96 -9.24
C ASP A 66 15.62 -7.52 -8.89
N PRO A 67 15.75 -7.14 -7.61
CA PRO A 67 16.10 -5.79 -7.23
C PRO A 67 17.52 -5.38 -7.63
N ALA A 68 18.40 -6.32 -7.91
CA ALA A 68 19.78 -6.03 -8.34
C ALA A 68 19.86 -5.68 -9.84
N SER A 69 19.17 -6.43 -10.71
CA SER A 69 19.19 -6.21 -12.16
C SER A 69 17.98 -5.36 -12.63
N GLY A 70 16.83 -5.48 -12.00
CA GLY A 70 15.55 -4.93 -12.44
C GLY A 70 14.82 -5.83 -13.44
N GLU A 71 15.34 -7.03 -13.69
CA GLU A 71 14.75 -7.99 -14.62
C GLU A 71 13.57 -8.74 -14.00
N VAL A 72 12.55 -8.98 -14.81
CA VAL A 72 11.42 -9.85 -14.43
C VAL A 72 11.88 -11.30 -14.55
N GLN A 73 12.05 -11.97 -13.43
CA GLN A 73 12.45 -13.37 -13.36
C GLN A 73 11.27 -14.32 -13.60
N ARG A 74 10.06 -13.88 -13.23
CA ARG A 74 8.87 -14.70 -13.28
C ARG A 74 7.59 -13.85 -13.29
N THR A 75 6.52 -14.39 -13.89
CA THR A 75 5.16 -13.84 -13.81
C THR A 75 4.23 -14.92 -13.27
N LEU A 76 3.44 -14.60 -12.24
CA LEU A 76 2.36 -15.45 -11.75
C LEU A 76 1.04 -14.89 -12.28
N PRO A 77 0.30 -15.65 -13.11
CA PRO A 77 -0.99 -15.22 -13.61
C PRO A 77 -2.04 -15.29 -12.49
N CYS A 78 -2.55 -14.15 -12.06
CA CYS A 78 -3.63 -14.00 -11.08
C CYS A 78 -4.31 -12.64 -11.26
N ALA A 79 -5.50 -12.47 -10.70
CA ALA A 79 -6.09 -11.14 -10.57
C ALA A 79 -5.24 -10.32 -9.58
N ALA A 80 -4.77 -9.15 -10.02
CA ALA A 80 -3.83 -8.33 -9.24
C ALA A 80 -4.20 -6.84 -9.36
N ASP A 81 -5.33 -6.49 -8.73
CA ASP A 81 -5.98 -5.18 -8.90
C ASP A 81 -5.44 -4.12 -7.94
N ALA A 82 -4.82 -4.52 -6.82
CA ALA A 82 -4.36 -3.63 -5.77
C ALA A 82 -3.15 -4.22 -5.00
N GLY A 83 -3.09 -3.99 -3.68
CA GLY A 83 -1.97 -4.36 -2.82
C GLY A 83 -1.61 -5.83 -2.81
N THR A 84 -0.34 -6.11 -2.60
CA THR A 84 0.22 -7.45 -2.38
C THR A 84 1.07 -7.46 -1.11
N ALA A 85 1.17 -8.60 -0.44
CA ALA A 85 1.95 -8.82 0.78
C ALA A 85 2.60 -10.20 0.80
N PHE A 86 3.59 -10.41 1.68
CA PHE A 86 4.24 -11.69 1.89
C PHE A 86 4.35 -12.03 3.37
N ASP A 87 3.92 -13.24 3.78
CA ASP A 87 3.91 -13.68 5.19
C ASP A 87 5.16 -14.49 5.60
N GLY A 88 6.19 -14.52 4.73
CA GLY A 88 7.35 -15.38 4.86
C GLY A 88 7.19 -16.73 4.15
N ARG A 89 5.99 -17.05 3.68
CA ARG A 89 5.70 -18.32 2.98
C ARG A 89 4.78 -18.14 1.77
N HIS A 90 3.75 -17.32 1.89
CA HIS A 90 2.74 -17.11 0.85
C HIS A 90 2.66 -15.64 0.47
N LEU A 91 2.33 -15.39 -0.78
CA LEU A 91 1.88 -14.08 -1.23
C LEU A 91 0.38 -13.93 -0.94
N TYR A 92 -0.01 -12.74 -0.54
CA TYR A 92 -1.41 -12.32 -0.46
C TYR A 92 -1.63 -11.23 -1.51
N GLN A 93 -2.68 -11.38 -2.31
CA GLN A 93 -2.95 -10.46 -3.41
C GLN A 93 -4.42 -10.04 -3.42
N ILE A 94 -4.66 -8.73 -3.43
CA ILE A 94 -6.01 -8.18 -3.63
C ILE A 94 -6.35 -8.25 -5.12
N GLY A 95 -7.40 -9.00 -5.46
CA GLY A 95 -7.93 -9.13 -6.80
C GLY A 95 -9.34 -9.71 -6.78
N ASP A 96 -10.20 -9.31 -7.72
CA ASP A 96 -11.60 -9.78 -7.81
C ASP A 96 -12.40 -9.60 -6.51
N SER A 97 -12.20 -8.48 -5.80
CA SER A 97 -12.82 -8.18 -4.50
C SER A 97 -12.51 -9.20 -3.39
N GLN A 98 -11.42 -9.92 -3.52
CA GLN A 98 -10.91 -10.90 -2.56
C GLN A 98 -9.43 -10.65 -2.25
N ILE A 99 -8.95 -11.25 -1.18
CA ILE A 99 -7.52 -11.40 -0.92
C ILE A 99 -7.19 -12.87 -1.16
N GLN A 100 -6.42 -13.13 -2.21
CA GLN A 100 -5.95 -14.45 -2.61
C GLN A 100 -4.67 -14.79 -1.85
N LYS A 101 -4.61 -15.95 -1.21
CA LYS A 101 -3.39 -16.53 -0.64
C LYS A 101 -2.76 -17.43 -1.70
N ILE A 102 -1.54 -17.10 -2.13
CA ILE A 102 -0.87 -17.70 -3.29
C ILE A 102 0.43 -18.36 -2.85
N ASP A 103 0.65 -19.59 -3.28
CA ASP A 103 1.96 -20.24 -3.18
C ASP A 103 2.90 -19.60 -4.23
N PRO A 104 3.97 -18.91 -3.82
CA PRO A 104 4.85 -18.20 -4.74
C PRO A 104 5.65 -19.15 -5.66
N GLN A 105 5.80 -20.44 -5.31
CA GLN A 105 6.54 -21.40 -6.13
C GLN A 105 5.67 -21.96 -7.25
N SER A 106 4.45 -22.37 -6.96
CA SER A 106 3.54 -22.96 -7.94
C SER A 106 2.66 -21.94 -8.64
N GLY A 107 2.45 -20.76 -8.04
CA GLY A 107 1.47 -19.75 -8.49
C GLY A 107 0.02 -20.13 -8.18
N ARG A 108 -0.21 -21.21 -7.42
CA ARG A 108 -1.56 -21.68 -7.09
C ARG A 108 -2.17 -20.84 -5.98
N VAL A 109 -3.42 -20.43 -6.15
CA VAL A 109 -4.25 -19.91 -5.08
C VAL A 109 -4.59 -21.07 -4.13
N VAL A 110 -4.14 -20.97 -2.88
CA VAL A 110 -4.34 -21.99 -1.84
C VAL A 110 -5.42 -21.61 -0.84
N GLY A 111 -5.92 -20.38 -0.89
CA GLY A 111 -7.01 -19.88 -0.07
C GLY A 111 -7.45 -18.50 -0.52
N THR A 112 -8.64 -18.08 -0.11
CA THR A 112 -9.18 -16.74 -0.35
C THR A 112 -9.98 -16.29 0.86
N ILE A 113 -9.92 -14.96 1.14
CA ILE A 113 -10.78 -14.28 2.11
C ILE A 113 -11.44 -13.08 1.44
N PRO A 114 -12.62 -12.63 1.87
CA PRO A 114 -13.23 -11.42 1.36
C PRO A 114 -12.33 -10.21 1.60
N ALA A 115 -12.20 -9.32 0.61
CA ALA A 115 -11.56 -8.04 0.81
C ALA A 115 -12.45 -7.12 1.68
N PRO A 116 -11.90 -6.41 2.69
CA PRO A 116 -12.69 -5.82 3.76
C PRO A 116 -13.59 -4.65 3.32
N SER A 117 -13.29 -3.95 2.23
CA SER A 117 -14.16 -2.86 1.76
C SER A 117 -15.38 -3.36 0.98
N GLY A 118 -15.30 -4.54 0.37
CA GLY A 118 -16.37 -5.10 -0.47
C GLY A 118 -16.75 -4.24 -1.70
N GLN A 119 -16.15 -3.05 -1.86
CA GLN A 119 -16.51 -2.07 -2.90
C GLN A 119 -15.31 -1.54 -3.69
N GLY A 120 -14.17 -2.25 -3.67
CA GLY A 120 -12.97 -1.87 -4.42
C GLY A 120 -12.27 -0.61 -3.89
N SER A 121 -12.38 -0.32 -2.59
CA SER A 121 -11.61 0.73 -1.91
C SER A 121 -10.26 0.22 -1.39
N ASP A 122 -10.08 -1.10 -1.29
CA ASP A 122 -8.85 -1.72 -0.82
C ASP A 122 -7.70 -1.45 -1.78
N SER A 123 -6.57 -0.96 -1.27
CA SER A 123 -5.46 -0.44 -2.05
C SER A 123 -4.11 -1.04 -1.67
N GLY A 124 -3.60 -0.76 -0.48
CA GLY A 124 -2.36 -1.32 0.05
C GLY A 124 -2.58 -2.60 0.83
N LEU A 125 -1.55 -3.45 0.91
CA LEU A 125 -1.59 -4.67 1.71
C LEU A 125 -0.20 -4.94 2.27
N THR A 126 -0.11 -5.28 3.56
CA THR A 126 1.12 -5.80 4.17
C THR A 126 0.80 -6.86 5.23
N TRP A 127 1.79 -7.70 5.52
CA TRP A 127 1.75 -8.70 6.58
C TRP A 127 2.56 -8.24 7.77
N ALA A 128 1.92 -8.18 8.94
CA ALA A 128 2.60 -7.88 10.19
C ALA A 128 1.84 -8.47 11.38
N GLU A 129 2.58 -8.89 12.41
CA GLU A 129 2.05 -9.34 13.69
C GLU A 129 0.96 -10.44 13.55
N GLY A 130 1.16 -11.37 12.60
CA GLY A 130 0.19 -12.44 12.34
C GLY A 130 -1.16 -11.95 11.79
N SER A 131 -1.17 -10.80 11.14
CA SER A 131 -2.35 -10.14 10.58
C SER A 131 -2.06 -9.56 9.20
N LEU A 132 -3.09 -9.33 8.43
CA LEU A 132 -3.03 -8.49 7.25
C LEU A 132 -3.46 -7.07 7.61
N TRP A 133 -2.74 -6.10 7.08
CA TRP A 133 -3.06 -4.68 7.18
C TRP A 133 -3.42 -4.17 5.79
N VAL A 134 -4.63 -3.66 5.65
CA VAL A 134 -5.21 -3.27 4.37
C VAL A 134 -5.43 -1.76 4.35
N GLY A 135 -4.79 -1.07 3.41
CA GLY A 135 -5.10 0.32 3.11
C GLY A 135 -6.41 0.43 2.34
N GLN A 136 -7.27 1.38 2.71
CA GLN A 136 -8.52 1.67 2.02
C GLN A 136 -8.46 3.09 1.46
N TYR A 137 -8.32 3.20 0.14
CA TYR A 137 -8.04 4.47 -0.54
C TYR A 137 -9.15 5.50 -0.30
N ARG A 138 -10.37 5.22 -0.74
CA ARG A 138 -11.50 6.16 -0.65
C ARG A 138 -11.96 6.40 0.77
N ASP A 139 -11.84 5.36 1.61
CA ASP A 139 -12.27 5.42 3.01
C ASP A 139 -11.23 6.09 3.90
N ARG A 140 -10.04 6.38 3.36
CA ARG A 140 -8.94 7.07 4.08
C ARG A 140 -8.60 6.42 5.41
N ARG A 141 -8.43 5.10 5.41
CA ARG A 141 -8.12 4.34 6.63
C ARG A 141 -7.26 3.12 6.33
N ILE A 142 -6.70 2.56 7.38
CA ILE A 142 -6.00 1.27 7.36
C ILE A 142 -6.75 0.35 8.31
N VAL A 143 -7.05 -0.86 7.87
CA VAL A 143 -7.70 -1.88 8.70
C VAL A 143 -6.77 -3.06 8.92
N GLN A 144 -6.67 -3.52 10.17
CA GLN A 144 -6.04 -4.79 10.53
C GLN A 144 -7.10 -5.87 10.48
N ILE A 145 -6.84 -6.93 9.74
CA ILE A 145 -7.79 -8.04 9.60
C ILE A 145 -7.17 -9.39 9.99
N ASP A 146 -8.03 -10.28 10.41
CA ASP A 146 -7.68 -11.68 10.61
C ASP A 146 -7.41 -12.35 9.26
N PRO A 147 -6.25 -13.01 9.05
CA PRO A 147 -5.87 -13.56 7.75
C PRO A 147 -6.60 -14.84 7.35
N GLU A 148 -7.36 -15.46 8.27
CA GLU A 148 -8.12 -16.67 7.99
C GLU A 148 -9.61 -16.36 7.76
N THR A 149 -10.14 -15.34 8.42
CA THR A 149 -11.57 -15.00 8.39
C THR A 149 -11.90 -13.71 7.67
N GLY A 150 -10.92 -12.80 7.49
CA GLY A 150 -11.13 -11.43 6.99
C GLY A 150 -11.78 -10.49 8.02
N ALA A 151 -12.02 -10.95 9.24
CA ALA A 151 -12.66 -10.12 10.27
C ALA A 151 -11.77 -8.92 10.64
N VAL A 152 -12.36 -7.73 10.65
CA VAL A 152 -11.67 -6.49 11.05
C VAL A 152 -11.41 -6.52 12.55
N ARG A 153 -10.14 -6.39 12.93
CA ARG A 153 -9.66 -6.35 14.33
C ARG A 153 -9.47 -4.93 14.83
N ARG A 154 -9.01 -4.03 13.95
CA ARG A 154 -8.74 -2.63 14.27
C ARG A 154 -8.82 -1.76 13.02
N THR A 155 -9.16 -0.49 13.22
CA THR A 155 -9.18 0.55 12.19
C THR A 155 -8.33 1.73 12.64
N ILE A 156 -7.53 2.28 11.72
CA ILE A 156 -6.72 3.49 11.88
C ILE A 156 -7.16 4.48 10.81
N GLU A 157 -7.62 5.64 11.21
CA GLU A 157 -8.04 6.71 10.30
C GLU A 157 -6.83 7.45 9.73
N SER A 158 -6.96 7.91 8.50
CA SER A 158 -5.99 8.77 7.82
C SER A 158 -6.68 10.04 7.34
N ASN A 159 -5.97 11.16 7.41
CA ASN A 159 -6.46 12.43 6.84
C ASN A 159 -6.24 12.53 5.32
N ARG A 160 -5.58 11.55 4.68
CA ARG A 160 -5.35 11.47 3.23
C ARG A 160 -5.72 10.10 2.67
N PHE A 161 -5.88 10.01 1.35
CA PHE A 161 -6.06 8.73 0.66
C PHE A 161 -4.89 7.79 0.93
N VAL A 162 -5.17 6.56 1.37
CA VAL A 162 -4.16 5.54 1.64
C VAL A 162 -3.96 4.70 0.38
N THR A 163 -2.72 4.60 -0.10
CA THR A 163 -2.40 3.86 -1.34
C THR A 163 -1.61 2.59 -1.11
N GLY A 164 -0.52 2.65 -0.39
CA GLY A 164 0.31 1.51 0.00
C GLY A 164 0.43 1.42 1.51
N VAL A 165 0.69 0.24 2.04
CA VAL A 165 0.92 0.02 3.48
C VAL A 165 2.09 -0.92 3.64
N THR A 166 3.00 -0.65 4.59
CA THR A 166 4.06 -1.55 5.00
C THR A 166 4.31 -1.47 6.49
N TRP A 167 4.87 -2.54 7.04
CA TRP A 167 5.26 -2.65 8.43
C TRP A 167 6.72 -3.09 8.53
N VAL A 168 7.56 -2.33 9.21
CA VAL A 168 8.96 -2.64 9.37
C VAL A 168 9.48 -2.13 10.72
N ASP A 169 10.21 -2.98 11.44
CA ASP A 169 10.82 -2.66 12.75
C ASP A 169 9.84 -2.06 13.78
N GLY A 170 8.60 -2.55 13.80
CA GLY A 170 7.55 -2.04 14.69
C GLY A 170 6.90 -0.74 14.20
N GLU A 171 7.24 -0.25 13.03
CA GLU A 171 6.71 0.99 12.44
C GLU A 171 5.69 0.71 11.34
N LEU A 172 4.55 1.38 11.42
CA LEU A 172 3.55 1.39 10.36
C LEU A 172 3.80 2.57 9.43
N TRP A 173 4.00 2.26 8.15
CA TRP A 173 4.15 3.25 7.09
C TRP A 173 3.04 3.08 6.06
N HIS A 174 2.58 4.18 5.48
CA HIS A 174 1.67 4.14 4.36
C HIS A 174 1.99 5.20 3.31
N GLY A 175 1.64 4.91 2.07
CA GLY A 175 1.67 5.86 0.97
C GLY A 175 0.40 6.69 0.90
N THR A 176 0.52 7.91 0.38
CA THR A 176 -0.62 8.75 -0.02
C THR A 176 -0.44 9.23 -1.44
N TRP A 177 -1.56 9.47 -2.14
CA TRP A 177 -1.54 10.10 -3.46
C TRP A 177 -2.80 10.94 -3.64
N GLU A 178 -2.61 12.26 -3.73
CA GLU A 178 -3.70 13.21 -3.95
C GLU A 178 -3.24 14.29 -4.96
N GLY A 179 -3.92 14.37 -6.09
CA GLY A 179 -3.50 15.26 -7.19
C GLY A 179 -2.10 14.89 -7.68
N ASP A 180 -1.19 15.85 -7.67
CA ASP A 180 0.20 15.69 -8.10
C ASP A 180 1.16 15.38 -6.95
N GLU A 181 0.63 15.20 -5.73
CA GLU A 181 1.42 15.01 -4.51
C GLU A 181 1.30 13.59 -3.98
N SER A 182 2.44 13.01 -3.61
CA SER A 182 2.54 11.74 -2.91
C SER A 182 3.49 11.84 -1.74
N GLU A 183 3.17 11.14 -0.67
CA GLU A 183 4.02 11.04 0.52
C GLU A 183 4.09 9.60 1.00
N LEU A 184 5.21 9.25 1.63
CA LEU A 184 5.29 8.12 2.54
C LEU A 184 5.20 8.65 3.96
N ARG A 185 4.32 8.10 4.76
CA ARG A 185 4.04 8.55 6.12
C ARG A 185 4.27 7.44 7.12
N ARG A 186 5.05 7.71 8.15
CA ARG A 186 5.08 6.91 9.36
C ARG A 186 3.98 7.39 10.27
N VAL A 187 3.18 6.48 10.75
CA VAL A 187 2.08 6.78 11.66
C VAL A 187 2.16 5.94 12.92
N ASP A 188 1.65 6.49 14.03
CA ASP A 188 1.45 5.71 15.23
C ASP A 188 0.37 4.64 14.97
N PRO A 189 0.68 3.35 15.15
CA PRO A 189 -0.30 2.30 14.92
C PRO A 189 -1.44 2.30 15.95
N ALA A 190 -1.35 3.04 17.04
CA ALA A 190 -2.40 3.13 18.05
C ALA A 190 -3.55 4.05 17.62
N ASP A 191 -3.24 5.20 17.01
CA ASP A 191 -4.22 6.25 16.72
C ASP A 191 -4.11 6.86 15.31
N GLY A 192 -3.09 6.50 14.53
CA GLY A 192 -2.85 7.02 13.18
C GLY A 192 -2.18 8.40 13.16
N ALA A 193 -1.70 8.92 14.29
CA ALA A 193 -0.98 10.19 14.33
C ALA A 193 0.26 10.14 13.43
N VAL A 194 0.43 11.16 12.58
CA VAL A 194 1.54 11.23 11.64
C VAL A 194 2.82 11.63 12.38
N ILE A 195 3.80 10.74 12.40
CA ILE A 195 5.09 10.92 13.09
C ILE A 195 6.15 11.46 12.14
N GLU A 196 6.14 11.02 10.88
CA GLU A 196 7.15 11.41 9.89
C GLU A 196 6.56 11.43 8.50
N ARG A 197 7.09 12.29 7.63
CA ARG A 197 6.64 12.46 6.25
C ARG A 197 7.81 12.53 5.29
N LEU A 198 7.75 11.77 4.21
CA LEU A 198 8.67 11.83 3.07
C LEU A 198 7.86 12.23 1.84
N ALA A 199 8.08 13.42 1.32
CA ALA A 199 7.46 13.89 0.09
C ALA A 199 8.19 13.31 -1.12
N LEU A 200 7.46 12.74 -2.07
CA LEU A 200 8.04 12.34 -3.34
C LEU A 200 8.12 13.54 -4.30
N PRO A 201 8.97 13.46 -5.34
CA PRO A 201 8.96 14.47 -6.40
C PRO A 201 7.57 14.67 -7.01
N ALA A 202 7.28 15.87 -7.48
CA ALA A 202 5.99 16.18 -8.13
C ALA A 202 5.69 15.18 -9.28
N ASN A 203 4.43 14.82 -9.42
CA ASN A 203 3.93 13.85 -10.41
C ASN A 203 4.46 12.40 -10.23
N VAL A 204 5.05 12.08 -9.09
CA VAL A 204 5.44 10.72 -8.73
C VAL A 204 4.36 10.10 -7.86
N GLY A 205 3.49 9.29 -8.46
CA GLY A 205 2.43 8.57 -7.74
C GLY A 205 2.98 7.39 -6.92
N VAL A 206 2.29 7.05 -5.84
CA VAL A 206 2.51 5.85 -5.03
C VAL A 206 1.25 5.00 -5.05
N SER A 207 1.31 3.79 -5.61
CA SER A 207 0.19 2.84 -5.69
C SER A 207 0.36 1.61 -4.78
N GLY A 208 1.54 1.40 -4.25
CA GLY A 208 1.88 0.34 -3.31
C GLY A 208 3.12 0.71 -2.52
N LEU A 209 3.35 0.08 -1.40
CA LEU A 209 4.50 0.35 -0.53
C LEU A 209 4.89 -0.94 0.19
N GLU A 210 6.18 -1.29 0.14
CA GLU A 210 6.75 -2.38 0.93
C GLU A 210 8.20 -2.09 1.31
N SER A 211 8.62 -2.58 2.47
CA SER A 211 10.02 -2.48 2.92
C SER A 211 10.80 -3.76 2.60
N ASP A 212 12.10 -3.60 2.30
CA ASP A 212 13.04 -4.75 2.22
C ASP A 212 13.56 -5.21 3.59
N GLY A 213 13.17 -4.51 4.67
CA GLY A 213 13.70 -4.74 6.02
C GLY A 213 15.15 -4.29 6.23
N ALA A 214 15.84 -3.81 5.17
CA ALA A 214 17.26 -3.48 5.20
C ALA A 214 17.58 -1.99 4.99
N GLY A 215 16.61 -1.19 4.59
CA GLY A 215 16.80 0.27 4.45
C GLY A 215 16.19 0.88 3.19
N LEU A 216 15.43 0.12 2.43
CA LEU A 216 14.69 0.61 1.28
C LEU A 216 13.19 0.37 1.45
N PHE A 217 12.43 1.30 0.89
CA PHE A 217 11.03 1.10 0.53
C PHE A 217 10.93 0.90 -0.96
N TYR A 218 10.12 -0.06 -1.39
CA TYR A 218 9.68 -0.21 -2.76
C TYR A 218 8.30 0.41 -2.92
N CYS A 219 8.13 1.26 -3.92
CA CYS A 219 6.87 1.96 -4.20
C CYS A 219 6.41 1.63 -5.61
N GLY A 220 5.16 1.19 -5.75
CA GLY A 220 4.51 1.10 -7.06
C GLY A 220 4.19 2.50 -7.58
N GLY A 221 4.39 2.73 -8.87
CA GLY A 221 4.23 4.05 -9.49
C GLY A 221 2.93 4.23 -10.27
N GLY A 222 1.89 3.43 -9.99
CA GLY A 222 0.61 3.54 -10.68
C GLY A 222 0.77 3.48 -12.21
N ASN A 223 0.13 4.39 -12.91
CA ASN A 223 0.14 4.48 -14.38
C ASN A 223 1.52 4.79 -15.00
N SER A 224 2.57 5.01 -14.22
CA SER A 224 3.92 5.09 -14.77
C SER A 224 4.49 3.72 -15.16
N GLY A 225 3.88 2.61 -14.72
CA GLY A 225 4.36 1.25 -14.91
C GLY A 225 5.70 0.96 -14.23
N LYS A 226 6.12 1.84 -13.32
CA LYS A 226 7.42 1.74 -12.64
C LYS A 226 7.28 1.25 -11.21
N VAL A 227 8.35 0.64 -10.70
CA VAL A 227 8.61 0.45 -9.28
C VAL A 227 9.80 1.33 -8.90
N ARG A 228 9.77 1.97 -7.74
CA ARG A 228 10.83 2.83 -7.23
C ARG A 228 11.37 2.30 -5.91
N ALA A 229 12.68 2.25 -5.80
CA ALA A 229 13.36 2.07 -4.51
C ALA A 229 13.61 3.45 -3.89
N VAL A 230 13.11 3.64 -2.68
CA VAL A 230 13.20 4.89 -1.90
C VAL A 230 13.96 4.59 -0.62
N ARG A 231 14.91 5.43 -0.25
CA ARG A 231 15.66 5.24 0.99
C ARG A 231 14.75 5.40 2.20
N ARG A 232 14.72 4.38 3.05
CA ARG A 232 14.07 4.47 4.35
C ARG A 232 14.93 5.35 5.28
N PRO A 233 14.33 6.26 6.05
CA PRO A 233 15.05 7.01 7.06
C PRO A 233 15.68 6.07 8.09
N LYS A 234 16.90 6.40 8.51
CA LYS A 234 17.51 5.70 9.65
C LYS A 234 16.74 6.07 10.92
N GLN A 235 16.48 5.08 11.74
CA GLN A 235 15.98 5.34 13.09
C GLN A 235 17.05 6.15 13.85
N ALA A 236 16.61 7.19 14.55
CA ALA A 236 17.48 8.02 15.37
C ALA A 236 17.80 7.33 16.70
#